data_0a7e6a28b63894a5ca84832ecf7bcdae
#
_entry.id   0a7e6a28b63894a5ca84832ecf7bcdae
#
_cell.length_a   1.000
_cell.length_b   1.000
_cell.length_c   1.000
_cell.angle_alpha   90.00
_cell.angle_beta   90.00
_cell.angle_gamma   90.00
#
_symmetry.space_group_name_H-M   'P 1'
#
loop_
_entity.id
_entity.type
_entity.pdbx_description
1 polymer ?
#
loop_
_entity_poly.entity_id
_entity_poly.type
_entity_poly.pdbx_seq_one_letter_code
_entity_poly.pdbx_strand_id
1 'polypeptide(L)'
;MVFQNYALYAHMTVYHNMAFSLTIRKVDPVEIHARVMKAAEVLGLVPYLNRKPKQLSGGQRQRVALGRAIVRDPVVFLLDEPLSNLDAKLRGTMRKELMQLHERLNATFLYVTHDQIEALTLASRIVIMKDGYVQQIATPKEMFDNPENLFVAGFIGTPPMNFLNGHIDENCEYFIHDNTNTKFKLTQHQHEIIHSYAGKQVILAVRAEYAFIDDAALVNNPESKIGRASCRERV
;
A
#
# COMPACT_ATOMS: atom_id res chain seq x y z
N MET A 1 18.71 4.64 4.26
CA MET A 1 17.63 5.15 3.41
C MET A 1 17.91 4.78 1.96
N VAL A 2 16.90 4.30 1.26
CA VAL A 2 16.91 3.99 -0.17
C VAL A 2 15.98 5.01 -0.84
N PHE A 3 16.51 5.73 -1.82
CA PHE A 3 15.79 6.79 -2.53
C PHE A 3 15.17 6.28 -3.83
N GLN A 4 14.14 6.94 -4.31
CA GLN A 4 13.43 6.65 -5.55
C GLN A 4 14.35 6.50 -6.77
N ASN A 5 15.38 7.35 -6.88
CA ASN A 5 16.38 7.33 -7.96
C ASN A 5 17.61 6.44 -7.69
N TYR A 6 17.53 5.60 -6.62
CA TYR A 6 18.60 4.72 -6.14
C TYR A 6 19.85 5.43 -5.63
N ALA A 7 20.12 6.66 -6.02
CA ALA A 7 21.26 7.49 -5.66
C ALA A 7 22.63 6.76 -5.72
N LEU A 8 22.85 5.95 -6.77
CA LEU A 8 24.10 5.19 -6.95
C LEU A 8 25.21 6.10 -7.47
N TYR A 9 26.42 5.87 -6.99
CA TYR A 9 27.64 6.52 -7.50
C TYR A 9 28.00 5.93 -8.86
N ALA A 10 27.74 6.67 -9.95
CA ALA A 10 27.86 6.17 -11.32
C ALA A 10 29.29 5.76 -11.74
N HIS A 11 30.31 6.37 -11.13
CA HIS A 11 31.73 6.10 -11.40
C HIS A 11 32.27 4.88 -10.63
N MET A 12 31.57 4.43 -9.58
CA MET A 12 31.95 3.30 -8.73
C MET A 12 31.37 1.99 -9.24
N THR A 13 32.04 0.87 -8.99
CA THR A 13 31.47 -0.47 -9.18
C THR A 13 30.37 -0.76 -8.16
N VAL A 14 29.64 -1.86 -8.35
CA VAL A 14 28.66 -2.36 -7.37
C VAL A 14 29.31 -2.58 -6.01
N TYR A 15 30.45 -3.27 -5.99
CA TYR A 15 31.22 -3.50 -4.76
C TYR A 15 31.53 -2.18 -4.03
N HIS A 16 32.12 -1.21 -4.73
CA HIS A 16 32.49 0.07 -4.14
C HIS A 16 31.28 0.91 -3.73
N ASN A 17 30.15 0.82 -4.46
CA ASN A 17 28.91 1.44 -4.05
C ASN A 17 28.44 0.89 -2.69
N MET A 18 28.48 -0.43 -2.50
CA MET A 18 28.07 -1.07 -1.25
C MET A 18 29.05 -0.77 -0.11
N ALA A 19 30.36 -0.85 -0.38
CA ALA A 19 31.43 -0.62 0.60
C ALA A 19 31.54 0.83 1.08
N PHE A 20 31.11 1.79 0.25
CA PHE A 20 31.41 3.23 0.40
C PHE A 20 31.19 3.77 1.82
N SER A 21 30.02 3.48 2.40
CA SER A 21 29.68 3.99 3.74
C SER A 21 30.56 3.44 4.86
N LEU A 22 31.02 2.20 4.71
CA LEU A 22 31.90 1.56 5.68
C LEU A 22 33.35 2.07 5.51
N THR A 23 33.77 2.30 4.27
CA THR A 23 35.09 2.88 3.94
C THR A 23 35.23 4.28 4.56
N ILE A 24 34.21 5.16 4.42
CA ILE A 24 34.22 6.48 5.07
C ILE A 24 34.33 6.38 6.59
N ARG A 25 33.69 5.36 7.18
CA ARG A 25 33.75 5.10 8.63
C ARG A 25 35.06 4.46 9.08
N LYS A 26 35.98 4.20 8.15
CA LYS A 26 37.27 3.57 8.40
C LYS A 26 37.15 2.20 9.07
N VAL A 27 36.12 1.43 8.70
CA VAL A 27 35.97 0.03 9.12
C VAL A 27 37.10 -0.79 8.48
N ASP A 28 37.51 -1.84 9.16
CA ASP A 28 38.58 -2.73 8.67
C ASP A 28 38.24 -3.31 7.27
N PRO A 29 39.15 -3.31 6.31
CA PRO A 29 38.93 -3.81 4.94
C PRO A 29 38.44 -5.26 4.89
N VAL A 30 38.88 -6.13 5.78
CA VAL A 30 38.46 -7.54 5.85
C VAL A 30 36.98 -7.60 6.27
N GLU A 31 36.60 -6.80 7.25
CA GLU A 31 35.20 -6.71 7.69
C GLU A 31 34.31 -6.08 6.61
N ILE A 32 34.77 -5.03 5.90
CA ILE A 32 34.04 -4.46 4.76
C ILE A 32 33.77 -5.55 3.70
N HIS A 33 34.79 -6.31 3.33
CA HIS A 33 34.68 -7.37 2.34
C HIS A 33 33.65 -8.42 2.78
N ALA A 34 33.73 -8.89 4.01
CA ALA A 34 32.80 -9.88 4.55
C ALA A 34 31.34 -9.40 4.53
N ARG A 35 31.09 -8.15 4.98
CA ARG A 35 29.74 -7.56 4.98
C ARG A 35 29.20 -7.34 3.58
N VAL A 36 30.04 -6.88 2.63
CA VAL A 36 29.63 -6.67 1.24
C VAL A 36 29.31 -8.00 0.58
N MET A 37 30.15 -9.03 0.76
CA MET A 37 29.91 -10.36 0.19
C MET A 37 28.61 -10.96 0.73
N LYS A 38 28.39 -10.94 2.05
CA LYS A 38 27.15 -11.42 2.66
C LYS A 38 25.91 -10.72 2.10
N ALA A 39 25.93 -9.39 1.99
CA ALA A 39 24.83 -8.63 1.41
C ALA A 39 24.64 -8.92 -0.09
N ALA A 40 25.73 -9.09 -0.84
CA ALA A 40 25.69 -9.43 -2.26
C ALA A 40 25.09 -10.83 -2.51
N GLU A 41 25.39 -11.81 -1.66
CA GLU A 41 24.79 -13.14 -1.72
C GLU A 41 23.28 -13.10 -1.48
N VAL A 42 22.84 -12.41 -0.43
CA VAL A 42 21.42 -12.26 -0.10
C VAL A 42 20.63 -11.62 -1.25
N LEU A 43 21.27 -10.68 -1.98
CA LEU A 43 20.63 -9.91 -3.05
C LEU A 43 20.89 -10.49 -4.46
N GLY A 44 21.65 -11.59 -4.59
CA GLY A 44 22.02 -12.16 -5.88
C GLY A 44 22.92 -11.22 -6.73
N LEU A 45 23.77 -10.42 -6.08
CA LEU A 45 24.62 -9.42 -6.74
C LEU A 45 26.07 -9.87 -6.96
N VAL A 46 26.45 -11.04 -6.47
CA VAL A 46 27.85 -11.55 -6.59
C VAL A 46 28.37 -11.49 -8.04
N PRO A 47 27.62 -11.92 -9.08
CA PRO A 47 28.12 -11.87 -10.47
C PRO A 47 28.28 -10.44 -11.03
N TYR A 48 27.76 -9.43 -10.32
CA TYR A 48 27.70 -8.04 -10.78
C TYR A 48 28.61 -7.10 -10.01
N LEU A 49 29.36 -7.58 -9.01
CA LEU A 49 30.17 -6.76 -8.10
C LEU A 49 31.17 -5.84 -8.81
N ASN A 50 31.73 -6.29 -9.94
CA ASN A 50 32.68 -5.52 -10.73
C ASN A 50 32.03 -4.59 -11.78
N ARG A 51 30.71 -4.65 -11.96
CA ARG A 51 30.01 -3.80 -12.92
C ARG A 51 29.75 -2.41 -12.36
N LYS A 52 29.57 -1.43 -13.24
CA LYS A 52 29.12 -0.07 -12.91
C LYS A 52 27.60 0.06 -13.08
N PRO A 53 26.94 1.02 -12.42
CA PRO A 53 25.48 1.18 -12.48
C PRO A 53 24.88 1.25 -13.89
N LYS A 54 25.59 1.84 -14.86
CA LYS A 54 25.16 1.92 -16.27
C LYS A 54 25.06 0.55 -16.98
N GLN A 55 25.67 -0.48 -16.43
CA GLN A 55 25.71 -1.85 -16.97
C GLN A 55 24.67 -2.76 -16.30
N LEU A 56 23.76 -2.18 -15.48
CA LEU A 56 22.78 -2.90 -14.69
C LEU A 56 21.35 -2.60 -15.17
N SER A 57 20.46 -3.59 -15.04
CA SER A 57 19.03 -3.39 -15.19
C SER A 57 18.46 -2.55 -14.04
N GLY A 58 17.20 -2.06 -14.18
CA GLY A 58 16.51 -1.31 -13.12
C GLY A 58 16.46 -2.05 -11.79
N GLY A 59 16.01 -3.32 -11.80
CA GLY A 59 15.97 -4.14 -10.60
C GLY A 59 17.36 -4.45 -10.00
N GLN A 60 18.40 -4.60 -10.84
CA GLN A 60 19.77 -4.76 -10.34
C GLN A 60 20.26 -3.47 -9.64
N ARG A 61 19.98 -2.29 -10.22
CA ARG A 61 20.32 -1.01 -9.57
C ARG A 61 19.62 -0.85 -8.23
N GLN A 62 18.35 -1.23 -8.15
CA GLN A 62 17.58 -1.21 -6.90
C GLN A 62 18.20 -2.13 -5.85
N ARG A 63 18.56 -3.39 -6.21
CA ARG A 63 19.23 -4.32 -5.29
C ARG A 63 20.56 -3.74 -4.79
N VAL A 64 21.32 -3.04 -5.64
CA VAL A 64 22.55 -2.35 -5.19
C VAL A 64 22.24 -1.26 -4.16
N ALA A 65 21.17 -0.48 -4.35
CA ALA A 65 20.75 0.54 -3.38
C ALA A 65 20.32 -0.08 -2.04
N LEU A 66 19.61 -1.21 -2.07
CA LEU A 66 19.31 -2.01 -0.89
C LEU A 66 20.58 -2.55 -0.23
N GLY A 67 21.52 -3.08 -1.02
CA GLY A 67 22.80 -3.57 -0.52
C GLY A 67 23.60 -2.49 0.22
N ARG A 68 23.61 -1.26 -0.28
CA ARG A 68 24.21 -0.11 0.41
C ARG A 68 23.59 0.16 1.79
N ALA A 69 22.28 -0.13 1.95
CA ALA A 69 21.62 0.00 3.24
C ALA A 69 21.93 -1.18 4.16
N ILE A 70 21.90 -2.41 3.63
CA ILE A 70 22.10 -3.66 4.39
C ILE A 70 23.49 -3.74 5.02
N VAL A 71 24.54 -3.40 4.29
CA VAL A 71 25.94 -3.47 4.79
C VAL A 71 26.18 -2.62 6.03
N ARG A 72 25.30 -1.64 6.30
CA ARG A 72 25.36 -0.75 7.48
C ARG A 72 24.74 -1.36 8.74
N ASP A 73 24.03 -2.48 8.58
CA ASP A 73 23.28 -3.15 9.63
C ASP A 73 22.36 -2.18 10.41
N PRO A 74 21.38 -1.56 9.74
CA PRO A 74 20.55 -0.54 10.35
C PRO A 74 19.42 -1.18 11.16
N VAL A 75 19.01 -0.51 12.25
CA VAL A 75 17.82 -0.87 13.04
C VAL A 75 16.54 -0.66 12.26
N VAL A 76 16.51 0.36 11.37
CA VAL A 76 15.35 0.72 10.56
C VAL A 76 15.78 0.98 9.10
N PHE A 77 15.07 0.39 8.16
CA PHE A 77 15.20 0.68 6.73
C PHE A 77 14.16 1.73 6.34
N LEU A 78 14.62 2.83 5.73
CA LEU A 78 13.77 3.86 5.15
C LEU A 78 13.78 3.68 3.63
N LEU A 79 12.64 3.37 3.04
CA LEU A 79 12.46 3.12 1.61
C LEU A 79 11.50 4.17 1.05
N ASP A 80 12.01 5.04 0.18
CA ASP A 80 11.25 6.14 -0.41
C ASP A 80 10.95 5.80 -1.87
N GLU A 81 9.72 5.38 -2.14
CA GLU A 81 9.21 4.93 -3.44
C GLU A 81 10.16 4.00 -4.21
N PRO A 82 10.68 2.93 -3.60
CA PRO A 82 11.80 2.17 -4.17
C PRO A 82 11.44 1.43 -5.46
N LEU A 83 10.15 1.21 -5.77
CA LEU A 83 9.68 0.48 -6.95
C LEU A 83 9.09 1.36 -8.04
N SER A 84 8.94 2.66 -7.83
CA SER A 84 8.24 3.57 -8.75
C SER A 84 8.85 3.64 -10.16
N ASN A 85 10.18 3.52 -10.27
CA ASN A 85 10.91 3.58 -11.54
C ASN A 85 11.02 2.24 -12.29
N LEU A 86 10.24 1.23 -11.90
CA LEU A 86 10.25 -0.09 -12.52
C LEU A 86 8.98 -0.31 -13.37
N ASP A 87 9.12 -1.10 -14.44
CA ASP A 87 7.96 -1.58 -15.19
C ASP A 87 7.08 -2.52 -14.35
N ALA A 88 5.81 -2.69 -14.74
CA ALA A 88 4.82 -3.43 -13.97
C ALA A 88 5.22 -4.89 -13.68
N LYS A 89 5.84 -5.58 -14.65
CA LYS A 89 6.28 -6.97 -14.48
C LYS A 89 7.42 -7.08 -13.47
N LEU A 90 8.41 -6.21 -13.61
CA LEU A 90 9.56 -6.18 -12.72
C LEU A 90 9.15 -5.73 -11.31
N ARG A 91 8.22 -4.77 -11.19
CA ARG A 91 7.66 -4.32 -9.91
C ARG A 91 7.02 -5.49 -9.13
N GLY A 92 6.23 -6.35 -9.81
CA GLY A 92 5.64 -7.53 -9.19
C GLY A 92 6.70 -8.52 -8.64
N THR A 93 7.78 -8.73 -9.38
CA THR A 93 8.89 -9.59 -8.93
C THR A 93 9.62 -8.96 -7.75
N MET A 94 9.93 -7.66 -7.83
CA MET A 94 10.66 -6.95 -6.78
C MET A 94 9.86 -6.83 -5.47
N ARG A 95 8.53 -6.75 -5.51
CA ARG A 95 7.69 -6.82 -4.30
C ARG A 95 7.91 -8.12 -3.54
N LYS A 96 7.88 -9.26 -4.24
CA LYS A 96 8.13 -10.58 -3.62
C LYS A 96 9.53 -10.66 -3.01
N GLU A 97 10.54 -10.14 -3.72
CA GLU A 97 11.91 -10.10 -3.21
C GLU A 97 12.05 -9.23 -1.96
N LEU A 98 11.36 -8.07 -1.92
CA LEU A 98 11.34 -7.21 -0.73
C LEU A 98 10.69 -7.87 0.48
N MET A 99 9.59 -8.62 0.28
CA MET A 99 8.97 -9.41 1.36
C MET A 99 9.95 -10.43 1.93
N GLN A 100 10.57 -11.22 1.06
CA GLN A 100 11.57 -12.22 1.47
C GLN A 100 12.77 -11.58 2.17
N LEU A 101 13.19 -10.41 1.70
CA LEU A 101 14.27 -9.67 2.31
C LEU A 101 13.90 -9.17 3.71
N HIS A 102 12.70 -8.63 3.88
CA HIS A 102 12.17 -8.19 5.17
C HIS A 102 12.15 -9.35 6.17
N GLU A 103 11.62 -10.52 5.77
CA GLU A 103 11.60 -11.73 6.61
C GLU A 103 13.00 -12.17 7.02
N ARG A 104 13.96 -12.17 6.08
CA ARG A 104 15.34 -12.60 6.34
C ARG A 104 16.11 -11.64 7.26
N LEU A 105 15.86 -10.34 7.12
CA LEU A 105 16.57 -9.32 7.91
C LEU A 105 15.96 -9.12 9.29
N ASN A 106 14.69 -9.48 9.49
CA ASN A 106 13.92 -9.28 10.72
C ASN A 106 14.06 -7.85 11.28
N ALA A 107 14.07 -6.86 10.40
CA ALA A 107 14.28 -5.45 10.71
C ALA A 107 13.03 -4.63 10.41
N THR A 108 12.87 -3.48 11.04
CA THR A 108 11.76 -2.58 10.76
C THR A 108 11.96 -1.87 9.43
N PHE A 109 10.95 -1.93 8.54
CA PHE A 109 10.92 -1.21 7.28
C PHE A 109 9.87 -0.10 7.36
N LEU A 110 10.29 1.13 7.10
CA LEU A 110 9.40 2.25 6.81
C LEU A 110 9.39 2.44 5.28
N TYR A 111 8.25 2.17 4.68
CA TYR A 111 8.07 2.14 3.22
C TYR A 111 7.10 3.24 2.79
N VAL A 112 7.56 4.18 1.99
CA VAL A 112 6.74 5.24 1.39
C VAL A 112 6.38 4.81 -0.03
N THR A 113 5.11 4.87 -0.38
CA THR A 113 4.62 4.58 -1.73
C THR A 113 3.30 5.32 -1.99
N HIS A 114 3.03 5.58 -3.27
CA HIS A 114 1.72 6.00 -3.74
C HIS A 114 0.94 4.83 -4.39
N ASP A 115 1.54 3.65 -4.50
CA ASP A 115 0.91 2.44 -5.05
C ASP A 115 0.18 1.67 -3.93
N GLN A 116 -1.15 1.66 -4.01
CA GLN A 116 -2.01 0.99 -3.03
C GLN A 116 -1.76 -0.52 -2.95
N ILE A 117 -1.44 -1.14 -4.10
CA ILE A 117 -1.17 -2.59 -4.13
C ILE A 117 0.11 -2.90 -3.36
N GLU A 118 1.12 -2.03 -3.45
CA GLU A 118 2.34 -2.17 -2.63
C GLU A 118 2.00 -2.06 -1.14
N ALA A 119 1.26 -1.02 -0.75
CA ALA A 119 0.88 -0.81 0.65
C ALA A 119 0.06 -1.99 1.20
N LEU A 120 -0.98 -2.43 0.48
CA LEU A 120 -1.87 -3.51 0.92
C LEU A 120 -1.18 -4.89 0.96
N THR A 121 -0.14 -5.11 0.13
CA THR A 121 0.53 -6.42 0.05
C THR A 121 1.79 -6.53 0.90
N LEU A 122 2.52 -5.43 1.12
CA LEU A 122 3.81 -5.46 1.80
C LEU A 122 3.72 -5.08 3.29
N ALA A 123 2.75 -4.24 3.65
CA ALA A 123 2.74 -3.64 4.98
C ALA A 123 2.05 -4.52 6.03
N SER A 124 2.61 -4.55 7.24
CA SER A 124 1.91 -5.03 8.44
C SER A 124 0.98 -3.95 9.01
N ARG A 125 1.32 -2.67 8.83
CA ARG A 125 0.51 -1.49 9.18
C ARG A 125 0.64 -0.43 8.09
N ILE A 126 -0.48 0.22 7.76
CA ILE A 126 -0.55 1.31 6.79
C ILE A 126 -0.87 2.60 7.54
N VAL A 127 -0.19 3.68 7.13
CA VAL A 127 -0.49 5.04 7.55
C VAL A 127 -0.93 5.82 6.31
N ILE A 128 -2.19 6.25 6.26
CA ILE A 128 -2.67 7.14 5.20
C ILE A 128 -2.53 8.58 5.66
N MET A 129 -1.94 9.40 4.78
CA MET A 129 -1.73 10.83 5.03
C MET A 129 -2.42 11.66 3.95
N LYS A 130 -2.95 12.82 4.34
CA LYS A 130 -3.47 13.85 3.44
C LYS A 130 -3.08 15.22 3.98
N ASP A 131 -2.51 16.07 3.13
CA ASP A 131 -2.15 17.46 3.47
C ASP A 131 -1.27 17.58 4.73
N GLY A 132 -0.36 16.60 4.95
CA GLY A 132 0.51 16.53 6.11
C GLY A 132 -0.12 15.93 7.37
N TYR A 133 -1.40 15.59 7.35
CA TYR A 133 -2.12 15.00 8.49
C TYR A 133 -2.35 13.50 8.28
N VAL A 134 -2.20 12.75 9.37
CA VAL A 134 -2.55 11.32 9.40
C VAL A 134 -4.07 11.19 9.38
N GLN A 135 -4.59 10.43 8.43
CA GLN A 135 -6.03 10.16 8.26
C GLN A 135 -6.46 8.88 8.98
N GLN A 136 -5.63 7.83 8.89
CA GLN A 136 -5.87 6.56 9.55
C GLN A 136 -4.57 5.77 9.68
N ILE A 137 -4.45 4.99 10.77
CA ILE A 137 -3.39 4.00 10.98
C ILE A 137 -4.07 2.67 11.29
N ALA A 138 -3.88 1.67 10.42
CA ALA A 138 -4.55 0.37 10.57
C ALA A 138 -3.75 -0.75 9.88
N THR A 139 -4.15 -2.00 10.12
CA THR A 139 -3.73 -3.12 9.28
C THR A 139 -4.33 -3.00 7.88
N PRO A 140 -3.76 -3.63 6.84
CA PRO A 140 -4.33 -3.62 5.49
C PRO A 140 -5.81 -4.01 5.46
N LYS A 141 -6.19 -5.03 6.21
CA LYS A 141 -7.57 -5.50 6.30
C LYS A 141 -8.51 -4.47 6.92
N GLU A 142 -8.13 -3.92 8.08
CA GLU A 142 -8.93 -2.88 8.75
C GLU A 142 -9.06 -1.62 7.91
N MET A 143 -7.97 -1.22 7.23
CA MET A 143 -7.95 -0.07 6.33
C MET A 143 -8.95 -0.23 5.18
N PHE A 144 -9.08 -1.45 4.67
CA PHE A 144 -10.00 -1.79 3.59
C PHE A 144 -11.45 -1.95 4.09
N ASP A 145 -11.66 -2.68 5.18
CA ASP A 145 -12.98 -3.04 5.70
C ASP A 145 -13.64 -1.90 6.48
N ASN A 146 -12.85 -1.11 7.22
CA ASN A 146 -13.32 -0.09 8.15
C ASN A 146 -12.57 1.25 7.93
N PRO A 147 -12.76 1.93 6.80
CA PRO A 147 -12.17 3.25 6.57
C PRO A 147 -12.77 4.28 7.54
N GLU A 148 -11.93 5.12 8.17
CA GLU A 148 -12.37 6.09 9.17
C GLU A 148 -13.08 7.31 8.58
N ASN A 149 -12.82 7.63 7.31
CA ASN A 149 -13.45 8.76 6.62
C ASN A 149 -13.58 8.51 5.12
N LEU A 150 -14.31 9.41 4.43
CA LEU A 150 -14.57 9.31 2.99
C LEU A 150 -13.29 9.36 2.16
N PHE A 151 -12.27 10.10 2.61
CA PHE A 151 -11.00 10.16 1.90
C PHE A 151 -10.31 8.79 1.91
N VAL A 152 -10.20 8.15 3.05
CA VAL A 152 -9.62 6.80 3.17
C VAL A 152 -10.44 5.79 2.38
N ALA A 153 -11.78 5.85 2.49
CA ALA A 153 -12.69 4.96 1.77
C ALA A 153 -12.52 5.05 0.25
N GLY A 154 -12.39 6.27 -0.29
CA GLY A 154 -12.19 6.50 -1.71
C GLY A 154 -10.74 6.30 -2.18
N PHE A 155 -9.78 6.40 -1.26
CA PHE A 155 -8.36 6.23 -1.59
C PHE A 155 -7.97 4.75 -1.66
N ILE A 156 -8.51 3.89 -0.80
CA ILE A 156 -8.15 2.46 -0.70
C ILE A 156 -9.09 1.60 -1.52
N GLY A 157 -8.51 0.82 -2.42
CA GLY A 157 -9.19 -0.16 -3.27
C GLY A 157 -9.07 0.14 -4.77
N THR A 158 -9.06 -0.93 -5.58
CA THR A 158 -9.05 -0.84 -7.04
C THR A 158 -10.07 -1.84 -7.58
N PRO A 159 -11.22 -1.35 -8.09
CA PRO A 159 -11.64 0.05 -8.24
C PRO A 159 -11.92 0.74 -6.88
N PRO A 160 -11.91 2.09 -6.85
CA PRO A 160 -12.22 2.84 -5.64
C PRO A 160 -13.68 2.65 -5.22
N MET A 161 -14.00 3.00 -3.96
CA MET A 161 -15.36 2.95 -3.44
C MET A 161 -16.26 3.97 -4.17
N ASN A 162 -17.48 3.56 -4.51
CA ASN A 162 -18.49 4.45 -5.08
C ASN A 162 -19.24 5.18 -3.96
N PHE A 163 -19.50 6.47 -4.15
CA PHE A 163 -20.23 7.30 -3.22
C PHE A 163 -21.53 7.79 -3.85
N LEU A 164 -22.65 7.52 -3.18
CA LEU A 164 -23.98 7.94 -3.59
C LEU A 164 -24.54 8.91 -2.54
N ASN A 165 -24.84 10.14 -2.94
CA ASN A 165 -25.48 11.11 -2.08
C ASN A 165 -26.98 10.82 -1.99
N GLY A 166 -27.53 10.89 -0.79
CA GLY A 166 -28.94 10.62 -0.58
C GLY A 166 -29.35 10.87 0.87
N HIS A 167 -30.53 10.46 1.22
CA HIS A 167 -31.06 10.60 2.57
C HIS A 167 -31.70 9.30 3.05
N ILE A 168 -31.79 9.16 4.34
CA ILE A 168 -32.54 8.06 4.99
C ILE A 168 -33.99 8.48 5.09
N ASP A 169 -34.92 7.59 4.75
CA ASP A 169 -36.34 7.84 4.93
C ASP A 169 -36.72 7.95 6.43
N GLU A 170 -37.88 8.49 6.72
CA GLU A 170 -38.35 8.72 8.11
C GLU A 170 -38.45 7.43 8.93
N ASN A 171 -38.72 6.30 8.27
CA ASN A 171 -38.84 4.99 8.91
C ASN A 171 -37.52 4.25 9.05
N CYS A 172 -36.41 4.80 8.52
CA CYS A 172 -35.09 4.16 8.45
C CYS A 172 -35.07 2.83 7.69
N GLU A 173 -36.00 2.61 6.76
CA GLU A 173 -36.07 1.38 5.95
C GLU A 173 -35.29 1.48 4.66
N TYR A 174 -35.15 2.70 4.11
CA TYR A 174 -34.55 2.93 2.80
C TYR A 174 -33.54 4.07 2.83
N PHE A 175 -32.43 3.88 2.11
CA PHE A 175 -31.63 4.97 1.58
C PHE A 175 -32.22 5.40 0.25
N ILE A 176 -32.47 6.69 0.05
CA ILE A 176 -33.04 7.27 -1.18
C ILE A 176 -31.97 8.12 -1.85
N HIS A 177 -31.58 7.75 -3.08
CA HIS A 177 -30.57 8.47 -3.85
C HIS A 177 -31.14 9.78 -4.40
N ASP A 178 -30.48 10.91 -4.16
CA ASP A 178 -31.01 12.25 -4.45
C ASP A 178 -31.30 12.51 -5.92
N ASN A 179 -30.45 12.01 -6.84
CA ASN A 179 -30.58 12.33 -8.27
C ASN A 179 -31.60 11.45 -9.00
N THR A 180 -31.80 10.20 -8.57
CA THR A 180 -32.61 9.22 -9.30
C THR A 180 -33.85 8.80 -8.52
N ASN A 181 -33.99 9.20 -7.27
CA ASN A 181 -34.99 8.71 -6.32
C ASN A 181 -35.02 7.17 -6.19
N THR A 182 -33.94 6.51 -6.57
CA THR A 182 -33.80 5.06 -6.39
C THR A 182 -33.73 4.74 -4.90
N LYS A 183 -34.54 3.77 -4.48
CA LYS A 183 -34.60 3.33 -3.08
C LYS A 183 -33.79 2.07 -2.91
N PHE A 184 -32.88 2.08 -1.93
CA PHE A 184 -32.10 0.91 -1.52
C PHE A 184 -32.56 0.50 -0.14
N LYS A 185 -33.07 -0.74 -0.03
CA LYS A 185 -33.54 -1.26 1.25
C LYS A 185 -32.37 -1.51 2.19
N LEU A 186 -32.47 -1.02 3.40
CA LEU A 186 -31.46 -1.19 4.42
C LEU A 186 -31.62 -2.55 5.10
N THR A 187 -30.48 -3.16 5.47
CA THR A 187 -30.51 -4.41 6.23
C THR A 187 -30.90 -4.14 7.68
N GLN A 188 -31.40 -5.16 8.38
CA GLN A 188 -31.78 -5.03 9.79
C GLN A 188 -30.63 -4.51 10.67
N HIS A 189 -29.42 -4.92 10.42
CA HIS A 189 -28.23 -4.43 11.12
C HIS A 189 -27.94 -2.95 10.85
N GLN A 190 -28.13 -2.50 9.60
CA GLN A 190 -28.00 -1.08 9.23
C GLN A 190 -29.09 -0.25 9.90
N HIS A 191 -30.32 -0.75 9.94
CA HIS A 191 -31.44 -0.11 10.59
C HIS A 191 -31.16 0.24 12.06
N GLU A 192 -30.53 -0.66 12.81
CA GLU A 192 -30.16 -0.42 14.22
C GLU A 192 -29.14 0.72 14.40
N ILE A 193 -28.24 0.91 13.41
CA ILE A 193 -27.18 1.92 13.48
C ILE A 193 -27.67 3.30 13.04
N ILE A 194 -28.62 3.37 12.08
CA ILE A 194 -28.99 4.61 11.39
C ILE A 194 -30.23 5.30 11.96
N HIS A 195 -30.83 4.83 13.05
CA HIS A 195 -31.99 5.46 13.66
C HIS A 195 -31.82 6.97 13.95
N SER A 196 -30.63 7.40 14.31
CA SER A 196 -30.32 8.81 14.56
C SER A 196 -30.21 9.67 13.30
N TYR A 197 -30.26 9.04 12.11
CA TYR A 197 -30.12 9.69 10.80
C TYR A 197 -31.41 9.72 9.98
N ALA A 198 -32.57 9.39 10.59
CA ALA A 198 -33.88 9.50 9.95
C ALA A 198 -34.08 10.89 9.35
N GLY A 199 -34.47 10.96 8.08
CA GLY A 199 -34.67 12.20 7.33
C GLY A 199 -33.39 13.01 7.02
N LYS A 200 -32.19 12.54 7.42
CA LYS A 200 -30.94 13.27 7.22
C LYS A 200 -30.26 12.87 5.92
N GLN A 201 -29.51 13.83 5.39
CA GLN A 201 -28.57 13.61 4.27
C GLN A 201 -27.41 12.72 4.73
N VAL A 202 -27.11 11.69 3.92
CA VAL A 202 -26.03 10.74 4.16
C VAL A 202 -25.36 10.36 2.85
N ILE A 203 -24.18 9.79 2.93
CA ILE A 203 -23.45 9.24 1.79
C ILE A 203 -23.44 7.73 1.92
N LEU A 204 -24.05 7.03 0.95
CA LEU A 204 -23.93 5.58 0.83
C LEU A 204 -22.63 5.27 0.08
N ALA A 205 -21.71 4.57 0.74
CA ALA A 205 -20.45 4.15 0.18
C ALA A 205 -20.49 2.65 -0.14
N VAL A 206 -20.24 2.29 -1.42
CA VAL A 206 -20.32 0.91 -1.92
C VAL A 206 -19.07 0.54 -2.69
N ARG A 207 -18.42 -0.57 -2.32
CA ARG A 207 -17.34 -1.14 -3.12
C ARG A 207 -17.91 -1.88 -4.32
N ALA A 208 -17.29 -1.71 -5.50
CA ALA A 208 -17.75 -2.31 -6.75
C ALA A 208 -17.81 -3.85 -6.69
N GLU A 209 -16.93 -4.47 -5.93
CA GLU A 209 -16.88 -5.94 -5.75
C GLU A 209 -18.05 -6.52 -4.95
N TYR A 210 -18.81 -5.67 -4.25
CA TYR A 210 -20.06 -6.06 -3.55
C TYR A 210 -21.32 -5.68 -4.33
N ALA A 211 -21.17 -5.09 -5.52
CA ALA A 211 -22.28 -4.82 -6.43
C ALA A 211 -22.39 -5.96 -7.43
N PHE A 212 -23.44 -6.77 -7.30
CA PHE A 212 -23.73 -7.86 -8.24
C PHE A 212 -24.91 -7.45 -9.13
N ILE A 213 -24.74 -7.60 -10.45
CA ILE A 213 -25.83 -7.57 -11.41
C ILE A 213 -26.09 -9.02 -11.79
N ASP A 214 -27.19 -9.56 -11.27
CA ASP A 214 -27.66 -10.90 -11.63
C ASP A 214 -29.03 -10.75 -12.31
N ASP A 215 -29.14 -11.18 -13.57
CA ASP A 215 -30.39 -11.17 -14.31
C ASP A 215 -31.50 -11.98 -13.61
N ALA A 216 -31.13 -13.04 -12.90
CA ALA A 216 -32.05 -13.79 -12.06
C ALA A 216 -32.46 -13.04 -10.78
N ALA A 217 -31.58 -12.20 -10.23
CA ALA A 217 -31.87 -11.37 -9.07
C ALA A 217 -32.83 -10.19 -9.41
N LEU A 218 -32.74 -9.65 -10.62
CA LEU A 218 -33.68 -8.64 -11.12
C LEU A 218 -35.10 -9.18 -11.27
N VAL A 219 -35.25 -10.49 -11.54
CA VAL A 219 -36.57 -11.14 -11.72
C VAL A 219 -37.14 -11.67 -10.41
N ASN A 220 -36.28 -12.18 -9.50
CA ASN A 220 -36.74 -12.94 -8.31
C ASN A 220 -36.49 -12.26 -6.97
N ASN A 221 -35.79 -11.12 -6.91
CA ASN A 221 -35.49 -10.48 -5.63
C ASN A 221 -35.34 -8.97 -5.81
N PRO A 222 -36.43 -8.18 -5.64
CA PRO A 222 -36.34 -6.72 -5.61
C PRO A 222 -35.51 -6.19 -4.42
N GLU A 223 -35.10 -7.08 -3.52
CA GLU A 223 -34.18 -6.80 -2.41
C GLU A 223 -32.74 -7.13 -2.80
N SER A 224 -32.17 -6.40 -3.77
CA SER A 224 -30.75 -6.56 -4.11
C SER A 224 -29.91 -6.40 -2.83
N LYS A 225 -29.15 -7.45 -2.49
CA LYS A 225 -28.23 -7.44 -1.35
C LYS A 225 -27.08 -6.49 -1.66
N ILE A 226 -27.23 -5.24 -1.33
CA ILE A 226 -26.10 -4.32 -1.21
C ILE A 226 -25.30 -4.79 0.00
N GLY A 227 -24.11 -5.35 -0.27
CA GLY A 227 -23.20 -5.75 0.78
C GLY A 227 -22.84 -4.56 1.66
N ARG A 228 -22.61 -4.83 2.91
CA ARG A 228 -22.28 -3.96 4.06
C ARG A 228 -21.87 -2.54 3.68
N ALA A 229 -22.83 -1.60 3.73
CA ALA A 229 -22.53 -0.19 3.80
C ALA A 229 -22.13 0.14 5.24
N SER A 230 -20.90 0.58 5.47
CA SER A 230 -20.52 1.14 6.76
C SER A 230 -20.76 2.65 6.71
N CYS A 231 -21.85 3.13 7.31
CA CYS A 231 -22.01 4.54 7.62
C CYS A 231 -21.25 4.84 8.93
N ARG A 232 -20.07 5.41 8.83
CA ARG A 232 -19.43 6.14 9.92
C ARG A 232 -19.16 7.55 9.44
N GLU A 233 -20.07 8.45 9.79
CA GLU A 233 -19.81 9.87 9.73
C GLU A 233 -19.20 10.28 11.08
N ARG A 234 -17.99 10.87 11.04
CA ARG A 234 -17.57 11.79 12.09
C ARG A 234 -17.61 13.19 11.48
N VAL A 235 -18.48 14.01 12.02
CA VAL A 235 -18.45 15.46 11.88
C VAL A 235 -17.13 16.01 12.39
#